data_7a08632c3385262d9f2fb073ec3a3771
#
_entry.id   7a08632c3385262d9f2fb073ec3a3771
#
_cell.length_a   1.000
_cell.length_b   1.000
_cell.length_c   1.000
_cell.angle_alpha   90.00
_cell.angle_beta   90.00
_cell.angle_gamma   90.00
#
_symmetry.space_group_name_H-M   'P 1'
#
loop_
_entity.id
_entity.type
_entity.pdbx_description
1 polymer ?
#
loop_
_entity_poly.entity_id
_entity_poly.type
_entity_poly.pdbx_seq_one_letter_code
_entity_poly.pdbx_strand_id
1 'polypeptide(L)'
;MNEQKETIITVKNLVKKFGNFKANDNLSFEVFKGEIFGFLGANGAGKTTAIKILCGLWAPTSGEINVAGFDIYTQTEQVKKNIGYMSQKFSLYEDITVFENIRLFGGIYGLSRREIAQRATDLMRRLDLEHSRDKLISSLPLGWRQKLAFSVAILHKPKLVFLDEPTGGVDPVTRRKFWDQIYEAADRGITVFVTTHYMDEAEYCDRVSIMVDGRIADLDTPSALKGKYRVKNMNEVFLKIARIKPDEYNKLEPIYKVRKFK
;
A
#
# COMPACT_ATOMS: atom_id res chain seq x y z
N MET A 1 14.36 -9.20 -27.30
CA MET A 1 15.27 -9.24 -26.12
C MET A 1 14.37 -9.10 -24.91
N ASN A 2 14.32 -10.13 -24.06
CA ASN A 2 13.62 -10.00 -22.77
C ASN A 2 14.48 -9.06 -21.90
N GLU A 3 14.03 -7.81 -21.76
CA GLU A 3 14.59 -6.95 -20.70
C GLU A 3 14.32 -7.64 -19.37
N GLN A 4 15.38 -8.06 -18.69
CA GLN A 4 15.25 -8.57 -17.32
C GLN A 4 14.74 -7.42 -16.46
N LYS A 5 13.48 -7.51 -16.02
CA LYS A 5 12.89 -6.51 -15.12
C LYS A 5 13.71 -6.47 -13.82
N GLU A 6 14.23 -5.30 -13.48
CA GLU A 6 15.00 -5.08 -12.25
C GLU A 6 14.10 -5.28 -11.02
N THR A 7 14.51 -6.16 -10.11
CA THR A 7 13.76 -6.46 -8.88
C THR A 7 14.07 -5.41 -7.82
N ILE A 8 13.04 -4.86 -7.16
CA ILE A 8 13.16 -3.89 -6.06
C ILE A 8 12.84 -4.49 -4.68
N ILE A 9 12.00 -5.54 -4.65
CA ILE A 9 11.76 -6.33 -3.44
C ILE A 9 12.00 -7.79 -3.77
N THR A 10 12.78 -8.48 -2.95
CA THR A 10 12.93 -9.93 -2.97
C THR A 10 12.62 -10.47 -1.59
N VAL A 11 11.67 -11.39 -1.51
CA VAL A 11 11.28 -12.10 -0.29
C VAL A 11 11.37 -13.59 -0.54
N LYS A 12 12.14 -14.29 0.31
CA LYS A 12 12.27 -15.74 0.27
C LYS A 12 11.98 -16.34 1.64
N ASN A 13 10.97 -17.20 1.69
CA ASN A 13 10.60 -17.97 2.87
C ASN A 13 10.37 -17.11 4.13
N LEU A 14 9.78 -15.92 3.97
CA LEU A 14 9.45 -15.04 5.08
C LEU A 14 8.46 -15.74 6.04
N VAL A 15 8.85 -15.83 7.31
CA VAL A 15 7.99 -16.26 8.40
C VAL A 15 7.93 -15.18 9.46
N LYS A 16 6.71 -14.89 9.96
CA LYS A 16 6.48 -14.09 11.16
C LYS A 16 5.56 -14.83 12.11
N LYS A 17 6.09 -15.08 13.31
CA LYS A 17 5.35 -15.71 14.42
C LYS A 17 5.09 -14.73 15.55
N PHE A 18 3.95 -14.86 16.19
CA PHE A 18 3.59 -14.25 17.47
C PHE A 18 3.18 -15.38 18.42
N GLY A 19 4.08 -15.80 19.27
CA GLY A 19 3.92 -17.05 20.02
C GLY A 19 3.77 -18.24 19.06
N ASN A 20 2.66 -18.99 19.19
CA ASN A 20 2.35 -20.13 18.31
C ASN A 20 1.63 -19.73 17.01
N PHE A 21 1.15 -18.50 16.90
CA PHE A 21 0.45 -18.01 15.72
C PHE A 21 1.42 -17.55 14.63
N LYS A 22 1.25 -18.07 13.42
CA LYS A 22 2.01 -17.65 12.23
C LYS A 22 1.19 -16.64 11.45
N ALA A 23 1.55 -15.37 11.55
CA ALA A 23 0.91 -14.30 10.78
C ALA A 23 1.36 -14.28 9.31
N ASN A 24 2.62 -14.65 9.06
CA ASN A 24 3.14 -14.95 7.72
C ASN A 24 3.83 -16.31 7.79
N ASP A 25 3.52 -17.19 6.85
CA ASP A 25 4.01 -18.56 6.79
C ASP A 25 4.62 -18.85 5.42
N ASN A 26 5.94 -18.70 5.35
CA ASN A 26 6.75 -19.05 4.17
C ASN A 26 6.41 -18.24 2.92
N LEU A 27 6.28 -16.90 3.05
CA LEU A 27 6.03 -16.03 1.90
C LEU A 27 7.27 -15.94 1.02
N SER A 28 7.10 -16.14 -0.29
CA SER A 28 8.17 -15.94 -1.29
C SER A 28 7.58 -15.23 -2.51
N PHE A 29 8.15 -14.06 -2.86
CA PHE A 29 7.72 -13.26 -4.01
C PHE A 29 8.76 -12.20 -4.36
N GLU A 30 8.61 -11.64 -5.56
CA GLU A 30 9.42 -10.54 -6.05
C GLU A 30 8.52 -9.42 -6.55
N VAL A 31 8.98 -8.18 -6.36
CA VAL A 31 8.36 -6.97 -6.93
C VAL A 31 9.35 -6.30 -7.84
N PHE A 32 8.92 -5.92 -9.04
CA PHE A 32 9.77 -5.30 -10.03
C PHE A 32 9.71 -3.77 -9.92
N LYS A 33 10.79 -3.12 -10.35
CA LYS A 33 10.91 -1.67 -10.32
C LYS A 33 9.86 -1.01 -11.24
N GLY A 34 9.19 0.00 -10.72
CA GLY A 34 8.16 0.77 -11.44
C GLY A 34 6.79 0.09 -11.54
N GLU A 35 6.61 -1.16 -11.03
CA GLU A 35 5.29 -1.78 -11.06
C GLU A 35 4.37 -1.31 -9.90
N ILE A 36 3.08 -1.40 -10.12
CA ILE A 36 2.05 -1.34 -9.07
C ILE A 36 1.72 -2.77 -8.67
N PHE A 37 2.20 -3.18 -7.50
CA PHE A 37 2.04 -4.53 -6.97
C PHE A 37 0.95 -4.57 -5.91
N GLY A 38 -0.12 -5.32 -6.18
CA GLY A 38 -1.24 -5.54 -5.27
C GLY A 38 -1.02 -6.70 -4.32
N PHE A 39 -1.24 -6.49 -3.02
CA PHE A 39 -1.16 -7.54 -2.00
C PHE A 39 -2.53 -7.74 -1.38
N LEU A 40 -3.32 -8.66 -1.95
CA LEU A 40 -4.73 -8.85 -1.68
C LEU A 40 -4.99 -9.93 -0.64
N GLY A 41 -6.09 -9.80 0.08
CA GLY A 41 -6.53 -10.82 1.03
C GLY A 41 -7.56 -10.28 2.02
N ALA A 42 -8.27 -11.18 2.69
CA ALA A 42 -9.21 -10.82 3.75
C ALA A 42 -8.51 -10.12 4.92
N ASN A 43 -9.30 -9.48 5.79
CA ASN A 43 -8.79 -8.94 7.05
C ASN A 43 -8.22 -10.09 7.89
N GLY A 44 -7.06 -9.86 8.49
CA GLY A 44 -6.35 -10.91 9.24
C GLY A 44 -5.49 -11.86 8.40
N ALA A 45 -5.47 -11.78 7.07
CA ALA A 45 -4.64 -12.63 6.22
C ALA A 45 -3.12 -12.42 6.36
N GLY A 46 -2.66 -11.41 7.13
CA GLY A 46 -1.24 -11.16 7.36
C GLY A 46 -0.64 -10.03 6.52
N LYS A 47 -1.43 -9.30 5.70
CA LYS A 47 -0.97 -8.22 4.80
C LYS A 47 -0.22 -7.11 5.54
N THR A 48 -0.83 -6.50 6.55
CA THR A 48 -0.22 -5.43 7.37
C THR A 48 1.04 -5.92 8.09
N THR A 49 1.08 -7.20 8.51
CA THR A 49 2.27 -7.81 9.11
C THR A 49 3.41 -7.84 8.11
N ALA A 50 3.16 -8.30 6.88
CA ALA A 50 4.17 -8.35 5.83
C ALA A 50 4.69 -6.94 5.49
N ILE A 51 3.80 -5.96 5.26
CA ILE A 51 4.22 -4.56 5.02
C ILE A 51 5.11 -4.03 6.14
N LYS A 52 4.72 -4.19 7.40
CA LYS A 52 5.51 -3.68 8.54
C LYS A 52 6.92 -4.29 8.59
N ILE A 53 7.06 -5.54 8.18
CA ILE A 53 8.37 -6.18 8.04
C ILE A 53 9.15 -5.56 6.88
N LEU A 54 8.55 -5.43 5.71
CA LEU A 54 9.19 -4.85 4.53
C LEU A 54 9.60 -3.38 4.73
N CYS A 55 8.87 -2.64 5.56
CA CYS A 55 9.22 -1.28 5.96
C CYS A 55 10.30 -1.21 7.07
N GLY A 56 10.77 -2.35 7.59
CA GLY A 56 11.72 -2.38 8.70
C GLY A 56 11.14 -1.93 10.04
N LEU A 57 9.82 -1.98 10.21
CA LEU A 57 9.14 -1.64 11.47
C LEU A 57 9.07 -2.84 12.42
N TRP A 58 9.02 -4.04 11.88
CA TRP A 58 9.01 -5.28 12.62
C TRP A 58 10.06 -6.25 12.10
N ALA A 59 10.79 -6.91 13.01
CA ALA A 59 11.72 -7.96 12.63
C ALA A 59 10.95 -9.22 12.18
N PRO A 60 11.33 -9.87 11.07
CA PRO A 60 10.82 -11.19 10.71
C PRO A 60 11.31 -12.25 11.71
N THR A 61 10.65 -13.41 11.76
CA THR A 61 11.13 -14.57 12.53
C THR A 61 12.23 -15.31 11.74
N SER A 62 12.06 -15.44 10.42
CA SER A 62 13.04 -16.03 9.50
C SER A 62 12.72 -15.64 8.06
N GLY A 63 13.62 -15.96 7.13
CA GLY A 63 13.55 -15.71 5.71
C GLY A 63 14.61 -14.73 5.24
N GLU A 64 14.79 -14.61 3.92
CA GLU A 64 15.68 -13.65 3.28
C GLU A 64 14.83 -12.51 2.69
N ILE A 65 15.15 -11.27 3.03
CA ILE A 65 14.36 -10.11 2.61
C ILE A 65 15.27 -8.98 2.19
N ASN A 66 15.15 -8.58 0.93
CA ASN A 66 15.83 -7.41 0.38
C ASN A 66 14.77 -6.40 -0.09
N VAL A 67 14.90 -5.14 0.30
CA VAL A 67 14.02 -4.04 -0.09
C VAL A 67 14.84 -2.86 -0.58
N ALA A 68 14.55 -2.40 -1.78
CA ALA A 68 15.25 -1.29 -2.44
C ALA A 68 16.76 -1.49 -2.59
N GLY A 69 17.22 -2.75 -2.62
CA GLY A 69 18.63 -3.14 -2.69
C GLY A 69 19.30 -3.33 -1.34
N PHE A 70 18.56 -3.26 -0.22
CA PHE A 70 19.10 -3.34 1.13
C PHE A 70 18.52 -4.55 1.89
N ASP A 71 19.39 -5.23 2.63
CA ASP A 71 19.00 -6.33 3.52
C ASP A 71 18.24 -5.79 4.75
N ILE A 72 17.07 -6.38 5.04
CA ILE A 72 16.18 -5.90 6.09
C ILE A 72 16.73 -6.07 7.50
N TYR A 73 17.65 -7.03 7.73
CA TYR A 73 18.19 -7.30 9.04
C TYR A 73 19.34 -6.36 9.40
N THR A 74 20.21 -6.09 8.42
CA THR A 74 21.48 -5.38 8.65
C THR A 74 21.44 -3.92 8.18
N GLN A 75 20.53 -3.57 7.27
CA GLN A 75 20.49 -2.26 6.62
C GLN A 75 19.11 -1.57 6.73
N THR A 76 18.37 -1.82 7.82
CA THR A 76 17.01 -1.30 8.06
C THR A 76 16.91 0.23 7.88
N GLU A 77 17.90 0.98 8.35
CA GLU A 77 17.88 2.45 8.20
C GLU A 77 18.04 2.90 6.74
N GLN A 78 18.74 2.13 5.92
CA GLN A 78 18.82 2.41 4.48
C GLN A 78 17.50 2.06 3.79
N VAL A 79 16.83 0.98 4.19
CA VAL A 79 15.49 0.66 3.71
C VAL A 79 14.57 1.85 3.98
N LYS A 80 14.45 2.32 5.23
CA LYS A 80 13.58 3.44 5.64
C LYS A 80 13.83 4.73 4.86
N LYS A 81 15.08 5.03 4.52
CA LYS A 81 15.43 6.22 3.72
C LYS A 81 15.00 6.13 2.25
N ASN A 82 14.83 4.92 1.72
CA ASN A 82 14.51 4.67 0.31
C ASN A 82 13.03 4.34 0.06
N ILE A 83 12.21 4.27 1.13
CA ILE A 83 10.80 3.94 1.03
C ILE A 83 9.92 5.07 1.56
N GLY A 84 8.69 5.15 1.03
CA GLY A 84 7.58 5.86 1.66
C GLY A 84 6.63 4.85 2.31
N TYR A 85 5.91 5.26 3.35
CA TYR A 85 4.92 4.41 4.00
C TYR A 85 3.67 5.19 4.39
N MET A 86 2.52 4.73 3.94
CA MET A 86 1.22 5.20 4.35
C MET A 86 0.50 4.07 5.08
N SER A 87 0.29 4.21 6.38
CA SER A 87 -0.38 3.21 7.21
C SER A 87 -1.90 3.27 7.07
N GLN A 88 -2.58 2.18 7.41
CA GLN A 88 -4.05 2.07 7.40
C GLN A 88 -4.74 3.11 8.29
N LYS A 89 -4.19 3.37 9.48
CA LYS A 89 -4.61 4.50 10.32
C LYS A 89 -3.87 5.74 9.85
N PHE A 90 -4.53 6.92 9.89
CA PHE A 90 -3.96 8.16 9.37
C PHE A 90 -2.49 8.32 9.74
N SER A 91 -1.67 8.50 8.70
CA SER A 91 -0.25 8.74 8.84
C SER A 91 0.07 10.20 9.19
N LEU A 92 -0.95 11.08 9.25
CA LEU A 92 -0.80 12.50 9.55
C LEU A 92 -1.29 12.81 10.97
N TYR A 93 -0.67 13.79 11.60
CA TYR A 93 -1.08 14.28 12.90
C TYR A 93 -2.28 15.21 12.74
N GLU A 94 -3.41 14.87 13.37
CA GLU A 94 -4.69 15.56 13.18
C GLU A 94 -4.77 16.90 13.90
N ASP A 95 -3.94 17.11 14.91
CA ASP A 95 -3.86 18.27 15.80
C ASP A 95 -2.89 19.35 15.35
N ILE A 96 -2.21 19.16 14.25
CA ILE A 96 -1.35 20.17 13.60
C ILE A 96 -1.82 20.45 12.17
N THR A 97 -1.36 21.56 11.62
CA THR A 97 -1.79 22.06 10.30
C THR A 97 -1.27 21.24 9.14
N VAL A 98 -1.83 21.48 7.95
CA VAL A 98 -1.36 20.89 6.69
C VAL A 98 0.13 21.17 6.49
N PHE A 99 0.55 22.44 6.63
CA PHE A 99 1.94 22.82 6.42
C PHE A 99 2.88 22.23 7.48
N GLU A 100 2.45 22.17 8.74
CA GLU A 100 3.25 21.59 9.83
C GLU A 100 3.44 20.08 9.63
N ASN A 101 2.43 19.35 9.15
CA ASN A 101 2.58 17.96 8.78
C ASN A 101 3.62 17.77 7.67
N ILE A 102 3.52 18.55 6.58
CA ILE A 102 4.49 18.46 5.48
C ILE A 102 5.90 18.76 5.98
N ARG A 103 6.06 19.78 6.84
CA ARG A 103 7.35 20.17 7.44
C ARG A 103 7.92 19.07 8.33
N LEU A 104 7.08 18.48 9.18
CA LEU A 104 7.47 17.42 10.10
C LEU A 104 7.98 16.20 9.34
N PHE A 105 7.17 15.68 8.41
CA PHE A 105 7.57 14.49 7.63
C PHE A 105 8.75 14.79 6.70
N GLY A 106 8.81 15.97 6.10
CA GLY A 106 9.97 16.39 5.32
C GLY A 106 11.26 16.37 6.17
N GLY A 107 11.19 16.80 7.42
CA GLY A 107 12.29 16.72 8.37
C GLY A 107 12.66 15.28 8.74
N ILE A 108 11.67 14.42 8.99
CA ILE A 108 11.87 12.97 9.26
C ILE A 108 12.58 12.29 8.09
N TYR A 109 12.23 12.65 6.86
CA TYR A 109 12.87 12.14 5.65
C TYR A 109 14.22 12.81 5.32
N GLY A 110 14.71 13.70 6.18
CA GLY A 110 16.03 14.32 6.05
C GLY A 110 16.12 15.45 5.00
N LEU A 111 14.98 16.00 4.59
CA LEU A 111 14.96 17.14 3.66
C LEU A 111 15.43 18.42 4.36
N SER A 112 16.20 19.26 3.66
CA SER A 112 16.58 20.57 4.13
C SER A 112 15.35 21.51 4.23
N ARG A 113 15.45 22.57 5.05
CA ARG A 113 14.38 23.57 5.20
C ARG A 113 13.98 24.20 3.85
N ARG A 114 14.95 24.42 2.95
CA ARG A 114 14.71 24.97 1.61
C ARG A 114 13.93 23.99 0.73
N GLU A 115 14.32 22.72 0.72
CA GLU A 115 13.61 21.65 -0.02
C GLU A 115 12.19 21.47 0.51
N ILE A 116 12.00 21.46 1.83
CA ILE A 116 10.67 21.35 2.45
C ILE A 116 9.79 22.51 1.99
N ALA A 117 10.25 23.75 2.06
CA ALA A 117 9.47 24.91 1.66
C ALA A 117 9.05 24.85 0.18
N GLN A 118 9.97 24.47 -0.72
CA GLN A 118 9.71 24.34 -2.14
C GLN A 118 8.70 23.19 -2.40
N ARG A 119 8.97 21.98 -1.88
CA ARG A 119 8.12 20.81 -2.09
C ARG A 119 6.73 20.99 -1.45
N ALA A 120 6.64 21.65 -0.30
CA ALA A 120 5.35 21.96 0.33
C ALA A 120 4.50 22.88 -0.56
N THR A 121 5.08 23.93 -1.13
CA THR A 121 4.38 24.84 -2.04
C THR A 121 3.89 24.09 -3.28
N ASP A 122 4.75 23.29 -3.91
CA ASP A 122 4.41 22.50 -5.10
C ASP A 122 3.32 21.45 -4.79
N LEU A 123 3.40 20.79 -3.64
CA LEU A 123 2.44 19.79 -3.19
C LEU A 123 1.07 20.43 -2.93
N MET A 124 1.03 21.51 -2.15
CA MET A 124 -0.23 22.20 -1.83
C MET A 124 -0.91 22.73 -3.09
N ARG A 125 -0.15 23.32 -4.04
CA ARG A 125 -0.70 23.74 -5.34
C ARG A 125 -1.28 22.59 -6.12
N ARG A 126 -0.54 21.46 -6.25
CA ARG A 126 -1.00 20.27 -6.99
C ARG A 126 -2.27 19.66 -6.40
N LEU A 127 -2.44 19.73 -5.07
CA LEU A 127 -3.61 19.24 -4.38
C LEU A 127 -4.72 20.28 -4.20
N ASP A 128 -4.56 21.50 -4.70
CA ASP A 128 -5.51 22.60 -4.45
C ASP A 128 -5.76 22.83 -2.94
N LEU A 129 -4.68 22.76 -2.16
CA LEU A 129 -4.69 22.91 -0.70
C LEU A 129 -4.03 24.22 -0.21
N GLU A 130 -3.71 25.16 -1.12
CA GLU A 130 -3.07 26.43 -0.76
C GLU A 130 -3.88 27.23 0.27
N HIS A 131 -5.21 27.26 0.09
CA HIS A 131 -6.16 27.90 1.02
C HIS A 131 -6.37 27.14 2.33
N SER A 132 -5.80 25.96 2.45
CA SER A 132 -5.89 25.09 3.63
C SER A 132 -4.57 24.91 4.36
N ARG A 133 -3.54 25.69 4.00
CA ARG A 133 -2.19 25.61 4.54
C ARG A 133 -2.14 25.57 6.07
N ASP A 134 -2.86 26.49 6.70
CA ASP A 134 -2.86 26.69 8.15
C ASP A 134 -4.09 26.06 8.83
N LYS A 135 -4.87 25.26 8.12
CA LYS A 135 -5.96 24.47 8.69
C LYS A 135 -5.44 23.18 9.31
N LEU A 136 -6.06 22.77 10.43
CA LEU A 136 -5.79 21.47 11.05
C LEU A 136 -6.17 20.34 10.11
N ILE A 137 -5.41 19.25 10.14
CA ILE A 137 -5.73 18.03 9.36
C ILE A 137 -7.11 17.48 9.72
N SER A 138 -7.50 17.52 11.01
CA SER A 138 -8.82 17.08 11.48
C SER A 138 -9.98 17.81 10.80
N SER A 139 -9.79 19.04 10.33
CA SER A 139 -10.83 19.83 9.65
C SER A 139 -11.00 19.48 8.17
N LEU A 140 -10.08 18.70 7.57
CA LEU A 140 -10.16 18.33 6.17
C LEU A 140 -11.08 17.12 5.96
N PRO A 141 -11.84 17.06 4.84
CA PRO A 141 -12.56 15.85 4.44
C PRO A 141 -11.61 14.65 4.29
N LEU A 142 -12.11 13.44 4.57
CA LEU A 142 -11.34 12.20 4.56
C LEU A 142 -10.53 12.01 3.27
N GLY A 143 -11.13 12.21 2.11
CA GLY A 143 -10.45 12.05 0.83
C GLY A 143 -9.27 13.01 0.64
N TRP A 144 -9.33 14.24 1.16
CA TRP A 144 -8.20 15.18 1.15
C TRP A 144 -7.09 14.75 2.09
N ARG A 145 -7.45 14.24 3.28
CA ARG A 145 -6.47 13.70 4.23
C ARG A 145 -5.69 12.53 3.62
N GLN A 146 -6.37 11.62 2.91
CA GLN A 146 -5.73 10.49 2.24
C GLN A 146 -4.79 10.93 1.12
N LYS A 147 -5.24 11.87 0.26
CA LYS A 147 -4.41 12.43 -0.81
C LYS A 147 -3.15 13.10 -0.26
N LEU A 148 -3.31 13.87 0.82
CA LEU A 148 -2.19 14.52 1.49
C LEU A 148 -1.24 13.49 2.12
N ALA A 149 -1.77 12.47 2.82
CA ALA A 149 -0.97 11.41 3.43
C ALA A 149 -0.11 10.66 2.40
N PHE A 150 -0.71 10.29 1.27
CA PHE A 150 0.03 9.68 0.17
C PHE A 150 1.12 10.62 -0.38
N SER A 151 0.78 11.88 -0.65
CA SER A 151 1.71 12.86 -1.18
C SER A 151 2.88 13.15 -0.22
N VAL A 152 2.62 13.14 1.09
CA VAL A 152 3.65 13.25 2.13
C VAL A 152 4.52 12.01 2.17
N ALA A 153 3.95 10.79 2.04
CA ALA A 153 4.71 9.55 2.02
C ALA A 153 5.71 9.49 0.86
N ILE A 154 5.44 10.18 -0.26
CA ILE A 154 6.35 10.25 -1.41
C ILE A 154 7.10 11.58 -1.53
N LEU A 155 7.04 12.45 -0.52
CA LEU A 155 7.60 13.81 -0.55
C LEU A 155 9.11 13.81 -0.82
N HIS A 156 9.85 12.85 -0.29
CA HIS A 156 11.30 12.69 -0.44
C HIS A 156 11.72 11.96 -1.72
N LYS A 157 10.75 11.61 -2.60
CA LYS A 157 10.96 10.87 -3.85
C LYS A 157 11.59 9.49 -3.63
N PRO A 158 10.95 8.63 -2.84
CA PRO A 158 11.46 7.28 -2.59
C PRO A 158 11.45 6.43 -3.86
N LYS A 159 12.23 5.34 -3.87
CA LYS A 159 12.19 4.34 -4.95
C LYS A 159 10.93 3.48 -4.90
N LEU A 160 10.36 3.33 -3.71
CA LEU A 160 9.23 2.44 -3.41
C LEU A 160 8.32 3.08 -2.37
N VAL A 161 7.01 2.97 -2.53
CA VAL A 161 6.04 3.37 -1.53
C VAL A 161 5.16 2.19 -1.14
N PHE A 162 4.97 2.01 0.16
CA PHE A 162 4.03 1.04 0.73
C PHE A 162 2.74 1.75 1.15
N LEU A 163 1.60 1.21 0.71
CA LEU A 163 0.28 1.73 1.01
C LEU A 163 -0.54 0.63 1.69
N ASP A 164 -0.86 0.80 2.96
CA ASP A 164 -1.61 -0.19 3.73
C ASP A 164 -3.10 0.17 3.77
N GLU A 165 -3.90 -0.46 2.91
CA GLU A 165 -5.35 -0.23 2.74
C GLU A 165 -5.71 1.27 2.57
N PRO A 166 -5.07 1.98 1.62
CA PRO A 166 -5.10 3.45 1.56
C PRO A 166 -6.48 4.03 1.23
N THR A 167 -7.37 3.22 0.66
CA THR A 167 -8.70 3.63 0.20
C THR A 167 -9.82 3.20 1.14
N GLY A 168 -9.46 2.70 2.32
CA GLY A 168 -10.42 2.27 3.33
C GLY A 168 -11.34 3.41 3.79
N GLY A 169 -12.67 3.17 3.75
CA GLY A 169 -13.66 4.11 4.28
C GLY A 169 -14.02 5.30 3.37
N VAL A 170 -13.49 5.38 2.14
CA VAL A 170 -13.87 6.42 1.17
C VAL A 170 -14.88 5.93 0.15
N ASP A 171 -15.64 6.87 -0.40
CA ASP A 171 -16.60 6.61 -1.47
C ASP A 171 -15.90 6.20 -2.78
N PRO A 172 -16.63 5.53 -3.71
CA PRO A 172 -16.02 5.03 -4.96
C PRO A 172 -15.40 6.11 -5.85
N VAL A 173 -15.94 7.34 -5.86
CA VAL A 173 -15.40 8.43 -6.68
C VAL A 173 -14.06 8.91 -6.11
N THR A 174 -14.00 9.11 -4.80
CA THR A 174 -12.76 9.47 -4.10
C THR A 174 -11.71 8.38 -4.23
N ARG A 175 -12.10 7.09 -4.15
CA ARG A 175 -11.22 5.93 -4.39
C ARG A 175 -10.60 5.99 -5.78
N ARG A 176 -11.41 6.22 -6.82
CA ARG A 176 -10.89 6.33 -8.20
C ARG A 176 -9.85 7.45 -8.33
N LYS A 177 -10.14 8.64 -7.79
CA LYS A 177 -9.21 9.76 -7.80
C LYS A 177 -7.91 9.48 -7.02
N PHE A 178 -7.96 8.63 -6.00
CA PHE A 178 -6.76 8.19 -5.29
C PHE A 178 -5.90 7.26 -6.15
N TRP A 179 -6.52 6.35 -6.89
CA TRP A 179 -5.83 5.49 -7.84
C TRP A 179 -5.17 6.29 -8.98
N ASP A 180 -5.78 7.38 -9.45
CA ASP A 180 -5.14 8.30 -10.42
C ASP A 180 -3.82 8.86 -9.87
N GLN A 181 -3.74 9.19 -8.56
CA GLN A 181 -2.48 9.61 -7.93
C GLN A 181 -1.45 8.48 -7.82
N ILE A 182 -1.88 7.24 -7.61
CA ILE A 182 -0.99 6.06 -7.62
C ILE A 182 -0.37 5.92 -9.01
N TYR A 183 -1.17 5.99 -10.08
CA TYR A 183 -0.67 5.94 -11.45
C TYR A 183 0.32 7.06 -11.75
N GLU A 184 0.01 8.30 -11.38
CA GLU A 184 0.95 9.40 -11.53
C GLU A 184 2.29 9.18 -10.81
N ALA A 185 2.29 8.53 -9.66
CA ALA A 185 3.52 8.21 -8.94
C ALA A 185 4.31 7.10 -9.64
N ALA A 186 3.62 6.07 -10.14
CA ALA A 186 4.24 4.98 -10.91
C ALA A 186 4.84 5.49 -12.24
N ASP A 187 4.13 6.36 -12.97
CA ASP A 187 4.63 7.01 -14.20
C ASP A 187 5.90 7.85 -13.96
N ARG A 188 6.11 8.33 -12.74
CA ARG A 188 7.34 9.01 -12.30
C ARG A 188 8.45 8.06 -11.86
N GLY A 189 8.23 6.74 -12.01
CA GLY A 189 9.20 5.69 -11.68
C GLY A 189 9.21 5.24 -10.21
N ILE A 190 8.22 5.64 -9.41
CA ILE A 190 8.05 5.12 -8.04
C ILE A 190 7.35 3.76 -8.12
N THR A 191 7.97 2.71 -7.57
CA THR A 191 7.29 1.42 -7.40
C THR A 191 6.23 1.54 -6.31
N VAL A 192 5.06 0.96 -6.51
CA VAL A 192 3.97 1.02 -5.53
C VAL A 192 3.62 -0.38 -5.06
N PHE A 193 3.68 -0.59 -3.75
CA PHE A 193 3.20 -1.79 -3.09
C PHE A 193 1.93 -1.44 -2.31
N VAL A 194 0.79 -1.95 -2.73
CA VAL A 194 -0.50 -1.61 -2.11
C VAL A 194 -1.19 -2.84 -1.54
N THR A 195 -1.60 -2.78 -0.26
CA THR A 195 -2.50 -3.80 0.28
C THR A 195 -3.95 -3.35 0.14
N THR A 196 -4.82 -4.28 -0.14
CA THR A 196 -6.26 -4.04 -0.14
C THR A 196 -7.04 -5.32 0.17
N HIS A 197 -8.24 -5.15 0.69
CA HIS A 197 -9.23 -6.21 0.79
C HIS A 197 -10.35 -6.04 -0.26
N TYR A 198 -10.30 -4.99 -1.06
CA TYR A 198 -11.21 -4.73 -2.17
C TYR A 198 -10.69 -5.44 -3.43
N MET A 199 -11.42 -6.48 -3.87
CA MET A 199 -10.98 -7.29 -5.00
C MET A 199 -11.09 -6.57 -6.35
N ASP A 200 -11.92 -5.54 -6.46
CA ASP A 200 -12.01 -4.67 -7.63
C ASP A 200 -10.75 -3.80 -7.81
N GLU A 201 -10.05 -3.46 -6.73
CA GLU A 201 -8.79 -2.71 -6.81
C GLU A 201 -7.63 -3.53 -7.40
N ALA A 202 -7.75 -4.86 -7.39
CA ALA A 202 -6.78 -5.72 -8.06
C ALA A 202 -6.65 -5.42 -9.56
N GLU A 203 -7.74 -5.00 -10.21
CA GLU A 203 -7.74 -4.67 -11.63
C GLU A 203 -6.89 -3.44 -11.97
N TYR A 204 -6.52 -2.64 -10.95
CA TYR A 204 -5.67 -1.46 -11.09
C TYR A 204 -4.18 -1.76 -10.93
N CYS A 205 -3.81 -2.99 -10.56
CA CYS A 205 -2.44 -3.40 -10.34
C CYS A 205 -1.86 -4.12 -11.57
N ASP A 206 -0.55 -4.00 -11.77
CA ASP A 206 0.17 -4.75 -12.81
C ASP A 206 0.22 -6.23 -12.48
N ARG A 207 0.54 -6.55 -11.21
CA ARG A 207 0.54 -7.90 -10.66
C ARG A 207 -0.07 -7.92 -9.28
N VAL A 208 -0.67 -9.03 -8.93
CA VAL A 208 -1.32 -9.21 -7.62
C VAL A 208 -0.93 -10.52 -6.97
N SER A 209 -0.67 -10.45 -5.67
CA SER A 209 -0.51 -11.60 -4.80
C SER A 209 -1.77 -11.77 -3.96
N ILE A 210 -2.34 -12.97 -3.92
CA ILE A 210 -3.53 -13.29 -3.13
C ILE A 210 -3.11 -14.03 -1.87
N MET A 211 -3.33 -13.40 -0.72
CA MET A 211 -3.04 -13.97 0.58
C MET A 211 -4.25 -14.65 1.21
N VAL A 212 -4.03 -15.87 1.69
CA VAL A 212 -4.99 -16.64 2.50
C VAL A 212 -4.22 -17.26 3.66
N ASP A 213 -4.70 -17.07 4.89
CA ASP A 213 -4.15 -17.69 6.11
C ASP A 213 -2.62 -17.55 6.26
N GLY A 214 -2.12 -16.35 6.02
CA GLY A 214 -0.69 -16.04 6.16
C GLY A 214 0.20 -16.56 5.02
N ARG A 215 -0.35 -17.11 3.94
CA ARG A 215 0.38 -17.67 2.79
C ARG A 215 -0.04 -17.00 1.49
N ILE A 216 0.85 -16.96 0.52
CA ILE A 216 0.52 -16.60 -0.86
C ILE A 216 -0.11 -17.82 -1.51
N ALA A 217 -1.39 -17.69 -1.86
CA ALA A 217 -2.13 -18.76 -2.55
C ALA A 217 -1.91 -18.71 -4.06
N ASP A 218 -1.77 -17.52 -4.63
CA ASP A 218 -1.44 -17.31 -6.05
C ASP A 218 -0.86 -15.91 -6.28
N LEU A 219 -0.09 -15.73 -7.37
CA LEU A 219 0.53 -14.49 -7.76
C LEU A 219 0.68 -14.43 -9.28
N ASP A 220 0.03 -13.44 -9.91
CA ASP A 220 0.17 -13.16 -11.34
C ASP A 220 -0.50 -11.81 -11.70
N THR A 221 -0.57 -11.47 -12.99
CA THR A 221 -1.40 -10.38 -13.48
C THR A 221 -2.89 -10.69 -13.26
N PRO A 222 -3.75 -9.68 -13.05
CA PRO A 222 -5.20 -9.90 -12.89
C PRO A 222 -5.80 -10.69 -14.07
N SER A 223 -5.35 -10.41 -15.28
CA SER A 223 -5.80 -11.11 -16.50
C SER A 223 -5.43 -12.58 -16.48
N ALA A 224 -4.17 -12.93 -16.12
CA ALA A 224 -3.70 -14.31 -16.04
C ALA A 224 -4.45 -15.11 -14.97
N LEU A 225 -4.68 -14.49 -13.79
CA LEU A 225 -5.45 -15.11 -12.71
C LEU A 225 -6.90 -15.39 -13.14
N LYS A 226 -7.58 -14.42 -13.76
CA LYS A 226 -8.94 -14.63 -14.30
C LYS A 226 -8.98 -15.76 -15.32
N GLY A 227 -8.00 -15.82 -16.20
CA GLY A 227 -7.86 -16.92 -17.18
C GLY A 227 -7.63 -18.27 -16.52
N LYS A 228 -6.68 -18.36 -15.56
CA LYS A 228 -6.32 -19.57 -14.81
C LYS A 228 -7.53 -20.16 -14.08
N TYR A 229 -8.31 -19.31 -13.42
CA TYR A 229 -9.48 -19.72 -12.66
C TYR A 229 -10.77 -19.77 -13.49
N ARG A 230 -10.74 -19.39 -14.78
CA ARG A 230 -11.89 -19.35 -15.69
C ARG A 230 -13.07 -18.57 -15.11
N VAL A 231 -12.80 -17.32 -14.75
CA VAL A 231 -13.77 -16.40 -14.14
C VAL A 231 -13.70 -15.01 -14.76
N LYS A 232 -14.69 -14.15 -14.48
CA LYS A 232 -14.82 -12.84 -15.14
C LYS A 232 -14.15 -11.69 -14.37
N ASN A 233 -14.01 -11.81 -13.06
CA ASN A 233 -13.49 -10.75 -12.19
C ASN A 233 -12.65 -11.30 -11.05
N MET A 234 -11.88 -10.43 -10.39
CA MET A 234 -10.96 -10.81 -9.32
C MET A 234 -11.67 -11.25 -8.03
N ASN A 235 -12.92 -10.82 -7.82
CA ASN A 235 -13.74 -11.31 -6.71
C ASN A 235 -14.01 -12.81 -6.82
N GLU A 236 -14.38 -13.27 -8.03
CA GLU A 236 -14.58 -14.70 -8.29
C GLU A 236 -13.27 -15.50 -8.18
N VAL A 237 -12.12 -14.93 -8.57
CA VAL A 237 -10.80 -15.54 -8.34
C VAL A 237 -10.59 -15.78 -6.85
N PHE A 238 -10.80 -14.74 -6.03
CA PHE A 238 -10.61 -14.83 -4.59
C PHE A 238 -11.53 -15.88 -3.95
N LEU A 239 -12.83 -15.93 -4.33
CA LEU A 239 -13.79 -16.93 -3.83
C LEU A 239 -13.32 -18.35 -4.12
N LYS A 240 -12.82 -18.62 -5.34
CA LYS A 240 -12.30 -19.94 -5.71
C LYS A 240 -11.06 -20.33 -4.91
N ILE A 241 -10.14 -19.38 -4.70
CA ILE A 241 -8.90 -19.60 -3.95
C ILE A 241 -9.19 -19.84 -2.47
N ALA A 242 -10.02 -18.99 -1.86
CA ALA A 242 -10.40 -19.07 -0.45
C ALA A 242 -11.35 -20.24 -0.15
N ARG A 243 -11.80 -20.99 -1.18
CA ARG A 243 -12.78 -22.07 -1.06
C ARG A 243 -14.08 -21.66 -0.36
N ILE A 244 -14.43 -20.39 -0.44
CA ILE A 244 -15.66 -19.85 0.11
C ILE A 244 -16.77 -20.02 -0.93
N LYS A 245 -17.90 -20.60 -0.53
CA LYS A 245 -19.08 -20.68 -1.38
C LYS A 245 -19.65 -19.26 -1.57
N PRO A 246 -20.14 -18.90 -2.76
CA PRO A 246 -20.73 -17.58 -3.01
C PRO A 246 -21.80 -17.17 -1.99
N ASP A 247 -22.62 -18.11 -1.52
CA ASP A 247 -23.66 -17.87 -0.51
C ASP A 247 -23.10 -17.56 0.88
N GLU A 248 -21.92 -18.05 1.22
CA GLU A 248 -21.22 -17.75 2.49
C GLU A 248 -20.56 -16.38 2.42
N TYR A 249 -20.01 -15.99 1.27
CA TYR A 249 -19.44 -14.65 1.05
C TYR A 249 -20.50 -13.56 1.20
N ASN A 250 -21.69 -13.76 0.63
CA ASN A 250 -22.80 -12.83 0.78
C ASN A 250 -23.26 -12.66 2.23
N LYS A 251 -23.01 -13.64 3.11
CA LYS A 251 -23.25 -13.55 4.57
C LYS A 251 -22.17 -12.79 5.31
N LEU A 252 -20.93 -12.77 4.79
CA LEU A 252 -19.82 -11.98 5.34
C LEU A 252 -19.91 -10.49 4.97
N GLU A 253 -20.72 -10.12 3.99
CA GLU A 253 -20.93 -8.74 3.51
C GLU A 253 -21.77 -7.77 4.37
N PRO A 254 -22.43 -8.10 5.50
CA PRO A 254 -23.16 -7.10 6.27
C PRO A 254 -22.32 -5.93 6.78
N ILE A 255 -20.99 -6.09 6.82
CA ILE A 255 -20.04 -5.05 7.28
C ILE A 255 -19.73 -4.05 6.15
N TYR A 256 -19.99 -4.38 4.88
CA TYR A 256 -19.61 -3.60 3.70
C TYR A 256 -20.79 -3.00 2.91
N LYS A 257 -22.03 -3.31 3.27
CA LYS A 257 -23.17 -2.60 2.71
C LYS A 257 -23.19 -1.17 3.24
N VAL A 258 -22.68 -0.26 2.42
CA VAL A 258 -22.91 1.19 2.57
C VAL A 258 -24.41 1.38 2.89
N ARG A 259 -24.69 1.96 4.06
CA ARG A 259 -26.03 2.41 4.40
C ARG A 259 -26.51 3.29 3.25
N LYS A 260 -27.49 2.81 2.52
CA LYS A 260 -28.25 3.67 1.61
C LYS A 260 -28.87 4.74 2.49
N PHE A 261 -28.34 5.94 2.41
CA PHE A 261 -29.02 7.12 2.95
C PHE A 261 -30.33 7.28 2.18
N LYS A 262 -31.43 7.21 2.90
CA LYS A 262 -32.73 7.69 2.44
C LYS A 262 -32.70 9.21 2.45
#